data_958a71f8d933d025cfe9f2b0650011f7
#
_entry.id   958a71f8d933d025cfe9f2b0650011f7
#
_cell.length_a   1.000
_cell.length_b   1.000
_cell.length_c   1.000
_cell.angle_alpha   90.00
_cell.angle_beta   90.00
_cell.angle_gamma   90.00
#
_symmetry.space_group_name_H-M   'P 1'
#
loop_
_entity.id
_entity.type
_entity.pdbx_description
1 polymer ?
#
loop_
_entity_poly.entity_id
_entity_poly.type
_entity_poly.pdbx_seq_one_letter_code
_entity_poly.pdbx_strand_id
1 'polypeptide(L)'
;MSRRRYSVFLDLLRQARIDVGMTQADVARKLGVPQSYVSKCESGTRRMDVTEVHAWLDAVDRDRVTFMLTLGHALDAQGLQTFPPSRF
;
A
#
# COMPACT_ATOMS: atom_id res chain seq x y z
N MET A 1 -8.17 -14.26 3.73
CA MET A 1 -6.95 -13.53 3.37
C MET A 1 -6.07 -13.34 4.60
N SER A 2 -4.78 -13.52 4.45
CA SER A 2 -3.83 -13.41 5.55
C SER A 2 -3.66 -11.95 6.00
N ARG A 3 -3.73 -11.73 7.33
CA ARG A 3 -3.44 -10.42 7.91
C ARG A 3 -2.00 -9.98 7.61
N ARG A 4 -1.06 -10.94 7.57
CA ARG A 4 0.33 -10.64 7.27
C ARG A 4 0.53 -10.12 5.86
N ARG A 5 -0.22 -10.65 4.90
CA ARG A 5 -0.15 -10.16 3.52
C ARG A 5 -0.54 -8.68 3.45
N TYR A 6 -1.62 -8.33 4.12
CA TYR A 6 -2.08 -6.94 4.14
C TYR A 6 -1.09 -6.03 4.86
N SER A 7 -0.47 -6.54 5.93
CA SER A 7 0.55 -5.80 6.67
C SER A 7 1.78 -5.49 5.81
N VAL A 8 2.23 -6.44 4.98
CA VAL A 8 3.33 -6.21 4.05
C VAL A 8 2.96 -5.09 3.07
N PHE A 9 1.75 -5.13 2.54
CA PHE A 9 1.25 -4.06 1.66
C PHE A 9 1.27 -2.69 2.35
N LEU A 10 0.78 -2.63 3.60
CA LEU A 10 0.73 -1.37 4.34
C LEU A 10 2.12 -0.79 4.59
N ASP A 11 3.09 -1.65 4.91
CA ASP A 11 4.48 -1.21 5.13
C ASP A 11 5.04 -0.58 3.86
N LEU A 12 4.79 -1.21 2.70
CA LEU A 12 5.27 -0.68 1.42
C LEU A 12 4.57 0.62 1.06
N LEU A 13 3.28 0.71 1.37
CA LEU A 13 2.52 1.92 1.08
C LEU A 13 3.04 3.11 1.90
N ARG A 14 3.30 2.89 3.18
CA ARG A 14 3.87 3.91 4.05
C ARG A 14 5.27 4.27 3.60
N GLN A 15 6.08 3.29 3.21
CA GLN A 15 7.44 3.54 2.75
C GLN A 15 7.44 4.39 1.49
N ALA A 16 6.49 4.16 0.58
CA ALA A 16 6.36 4.98 -0.62
C ALA A 16 6.14 6.45 -0.27
N ARG A 17 5.32 6.72 0.76
CA ARG A 17 5.09 8.08 1.24
C ARG A 17 6.36 8.69 1.84
N ILE A 18 7.04 7.92 2.69
CA ILE A 18 8.25 8.38 3.39
C ILE A 18 9.37 8.66 2.39
N ASP A 19 9.51 7.82 1.37
CA ASP A 19 10.57 7.96 0.36
C ASP A 19 10.52 9.29 -0.37
N VAL A 20 9.33 9.87 -0.53
CA VAL A 20 9.19 11.18 -1.18
C VAL A 20 9.09 12.32 -0.17
N GLY A 21 9.32 12.04 1.12
CA GLY A 21 9.34 13.06 2.15
C GLY A 21 7.99 13.63 2.51
N MET A 22 6.90 12.92 2.22
CA MET A 22 5.55 13.40 2.51
C MET A 22 5.07 12.93 3.88
N THR A 23 4.36 13.83 4.59
CA THR A 23 3.67 13.46 5.83
C THR A 23 2.29 12.90 5.49
N GLN A 24 1.62 12.32 6.49
CA GLN A 24 0.23 11.90 6.33
C GLN A 24 -0.67 13.08 5.95
N ALA A 25 -0.41 14.24 6.53
CA ALA A 25 -1.16 15.45 6.20
C ALA A 25 -0.97 15.86 4.74
N ASP A 26 0.24 15.69 4.22
CA ASP A 26 0.52 16.00 2.81
C ASP A 26 -0.29 15.10 1.87
N VAL A 27 -0.32 13.82 2.17
CA VAL A 27 -1.09 12.87 1.36
C VAL A 27 -2.58 13.20 1.46
N ALA A 28 -3.06 13.49 2.67
CA ALA A 28 -4.46 13.85 2.89
C ALA A 28 -4.87 15.06 2.04
N ARG A 29 -4.01 16.08 1.99
CA ARG A 29 -4.28 17.27 1.16
C ARG A 29 -4.39 16.90 -0.31
N LYS A 30 -3.48 16.07 -0.81
CA LYS A 30 -3.50 15.67 -2.22
C LYS A 30 -4.74 14.83 -2.56
N LEU A 31 -5.18 14.00 -1.61
CA LEU A 31 -6.36 13.16 -1.82
C LEU A 31 -7.67 13.91 -1.55
N GLY A 32 -7.61 15.07 -0.93
CA GLY A 32 -8.81 15.80 -0.56
C GLY A 32 -9.60 15.15 0.56
N VAL A 33 -8.91 14.52 1.51
CA VAL A 33 -9.53 13.79 2.63
C VAL A 33 -8.93 14.26 3.95
N PRO A 34 -9.61 13.99 5.08
CA PRO A 34 -9.01 14.30 6.39
C PRO A 34 -7.76 13.45 6.65
N GLN A 35 -6.83 13.97 7.46
CA GLN A 35 -5.64 13.22 7.84
C GLN A 35 -6.01 11.91 8.55
N SER A 36 -7.11 11.89 9.30
CA SER A 36 -7.55 10.67 9.98
C SER A 36 -7.83 9.53 9.00
N TYR A 37 -8.29 9.84 7.78
CA TYR A 37 -8.46 8.84 6.73
C TYR A 37 -7.12 8.19 6.38
N VAL A 38 -6.09 9.01 6.15
CA VAL A 38 -4.76 8.52 5.81
C VAL A 38 -4.19 7.67 6.95
N SER A 39 -4.32 8.17 8.19
CA SER A 39 -3.84 7.46 9.37
C SER A 39 -4.51 6.10 9.51
N LYS A 40 -5.82 6.02 9.33
CA LYS A 40 -6.56 4.76 9.44
C LYS A 40 -6.21 3.80 8.33
N CYS A 41 -5.95 4.30 7.13
CA CYS A 41 -5.50 3.46 6.02
C CYS A 41 -4.14 2.86 6.34
N GLU A 42 -3.18 3.66 6.79
CA GLU A 42 -1.83 3.17 7.07
C GLU A 42 -1.78 2.21 8.25
N SER A 43 -2.64 2.39 9.23
CA SER A 43 -2.69 1.50 10.40
C SER A 43 -3.43 0.19 10.12
N GLY A 44 -4.12 0.10 9.01
CA GLY A 44 -4.93 -1.08 8.68
C GLY A 44 -6.32 -1.07 9.31
N THR A 45 -6.65 -0.03 10.08
CA THR A 45 -7.98 0.10 10.68
C THR A 45 -9.07 0.19 9.61
N ARG A 46 -8.76 0.87 8.50
CA ARG A 46 -9.64 0.97 7.35
C ARG A 46 -8.99 0.29 6.16
N ARG A 47 -9.65 -0.72 5.63
CA ARG A 47 -9.14 -1.39 4.43
C ARG A 47 -9.34 -0.51 3.21
N MET A 48 -8.39 -0.61 2.30
CA MET A 48 -8.40 0.16 1.05
C MET A 48 -8.82 -0.76 -0.10
N ASP A 49 -9.67 -0.24 -0.99
CA ASP A 49 -9.93 -0.93 -2.23
C ASP A 49 -8.87 -0.54 -3.27
N VAL A 50 -8.90 -1.21 -4.43
CA VAL A 50 -7.87 -1.03 -5.46
C VAL A 50 -7.85 0.41 -6.01
N THR A 51 -9.01 1.07 -6.09
CA THR A 51 -9.07 2.44 -6.62
C THR A 51 -8.49 3.43 -5.62
N GLU A 52 -8.68 3.17 -4.33
CA GLU A 52 -8.08 4.00 -3.27
C GLU A 52 -6.56 3.85 -3.27
N VAL A 53 -6.07 2.63 -3.47
CA VAL A 53 -4.62 2.39 -3.57
C VAL A 53 -4.04 3.12 -4.77
N HIS A 54 -4.74 3.08 -5.90
CA HIS A 54 -4.32 3.79 -7.11
C HIS A 54 -4.17 5.29 -6.84
N ALA A 55 -5.17 5.89 -6.20
CA ALA A 55 -5.15 7.32 -5.87
C ALA A 55 -4.01 7.66 -4.91
N TRP A 56 -3.76 6.79 -3.93
CA TRP A 56 -2.65 6.98 -3.00
C TRP A 56 -1.32 6.99 -3.71
N LEU A 57 -1.09 6.02 -4.59
CA LEU A 57 0.18 5.95 -5.32
C LEU A 57 0.39 7.16 -6.22
N ASP A 58 -0.68 7.66 -6.83
CA ASP A 58 -0.60 8.92 -7.59
C ASP A 58 -0.22 10.08 -6.67
N ALA A 59 -0.79 10.13 -5.47
CA ALA A 59 -0.51 11.23 -4.52
C ALA A 59 0.96 11.26 -4.11
N VAL A 60 1.62 10.10 -4.01
CA VAL A 60 3.04 10.01 -3.63
C VAL A 60 3.94 9.83 -4.86
N ASP A 61 3.39 10.02 -6.04
CA ASP A 61 4.13 9.98 -7.30
C ASP A 61 4.89 8.66 -7.48
N ARG A 62 4.28 7.56 -7.08
CA ARG A 62 4.85 6.22 -7.21
C ARG A 62 4.20 5.48 -8.36
N ASP A 63 5.02 4.92 -9.25
CA ASP A 63 4.53 4.13 -10.36
C ASP A 63 3.81 2.87 -9.86
N ARG A 64 2.59 2.66 -10.36
CA ARG A 64 1.74 1.55 -9.94
C ARG A 64 2.33 0.19 -10.29
N VAL A 65 2.91 0.08 -11.48
CA VAL A 65 3.50 -1.19 -11.92
C VAL A 65 4.68 -1.55 -11.04
N THR A 66 5.56 -0.59 -10.79
CA THR A 66 6.72 -0.78 -9.92
C THR A 66 6.28 -1.17 -8.51
N PHE A 67 5.24 -0.51 -7.99
CA PHE A 67 4.73 -0.82 -6.65
C PHE A 67 4.22 -2.26 -6.58
N MET A 68 3.43 -2.69 -7.57
CA MET A 68 2.88 -4.05 -7.57
C MET A 68 3.96 -5.11 -7.72
N LEU A 69 5.00 -4.84 -8.51
CA LEU A 69 6.14 -5.74 -8.62
C LEU A 69 6.87 -5.86 -7.28
N THR A 70 7.10 -4.73 -6.62
CA THR A 70 7.76 -4.71 -5.31
C THR A 70 6.94 -5.48 -4.29
N LEU A 71 5.63 -5.29 -4.28
CA LEU A 71 4.73 -6.01 -3.38
C LEU A 71 4.82 -7.52 -3.65
N GLY A 72 4.76 -7.93 -4.91
CA GLY A 72 4.87 -9.34 -5.26
C GLY A 72 6.16 -9.95 -4.78
N HIS A 73 7.29 -9.26 -5.00
CA HIS A 73 8.60 -9.73 -4.54
C HIS A 73 8.66 -9.82 -3.01
N ALA A 74 8.09 -8.85 -2.31
CA ALA A 74 8.10 -8.86 -0.85
C ALA A 74 7.27 -10.02 -0.29
N LEU A 75 6.12 -10.30 -0.90
CA LEU A 75 5.28 -11.42 -0.49
C LEU A 75 5.97 -12.75 -0.76
N ASP A 76 6.63 -12.89 -1.90
CA ASP A 76 7.37 -14.10 -2.25
C ASP A 76 8.53 -14.33 -1.29
N ALA A 77 9.27 -13.27 -0.96
CA ALA A 77 10.42 -13.35 -0.07
C ALA A 77 10.02 -13.81 1.34
N GLN A 78 8.78 -13.52 1.75
CA GLN A 78 8.28 -13.92 3.05
C GLN A 78 7.46 -15.22 3.02
N GLY A 79 7.39 -15.87 1.84
CA GLY A 79 6.63 -17.10 1.69
C GLY A 79 5.13 -16.91 1.83
N LEU A 80 4.62 -15.72 1.53
CA LEU A 80 3.21 -15.38 1.72
C LEU A 80 2.41 -15.46 0.42
N GLN A 81 2.65 -16.49 -0.36
CA GLN A 81 1.93 -16.72 -1.61
C GLN A 81 0.50 -17.16 -1.34
N THR A 82 -0.43 -16.67 -2.14
CA THR A 82 -1.84 -17.00 -2.00
C THR A 82 -2.15 -18.39 -2.53
N PHE A 83 -1.56 -18.77 -3.66
CA PHE A 83 -1.84 -20.02 -4.35
C PHE A 83 -0.55 -20.77 -4.62
N PRO A 84 -0.57 -22.13 -4.58
CA PRO A 84 0.58 -22.91 -5.04
C PRO A 84 0.82 -22.64 -6.52
N PRO A 85 2.07 -22.44 -6.96
CA PRO A 85 2.35 -22.17 -8.38
C PRO A 85 1.87 -23.26 -9.31
N SER A 86 1.87 -24.51 -8.85
CA SER A 86 1.48 -25.65 -9.67
C SER A 86 -0.01 -25.74 -9.92
N ARG A 87 -0.81 -24.88 -9.33
CA ARG A 87 -2.27 -24.87 -9.50
C ARG A 87 -2.69 -24.33 -10.85
N PHE A 88 -1.86 -23.59 -11.49
CA PHE A 88 -2.18 -22.93 -12.74
C PHE A 88 -1.16 -23.29 -13.81
#